data_87d1a2ddfb360effb01577de3c41da78
#
_entry.id   87d1a2ddfb360effb01577de3c41da78
#
_cell.length_a   1.000
_cell.length_b   1.000
_cell.length_c   1.000
_cell.angle_alpha   90.00
_cell.angle_beta   90.00
_cell.angle_gamma   90.00
#
_symmetry.space_group_name_H-M   'P 1'
#
loop_
_entity.id
_entity.type
_entity.pdbx_description
1 polymer ?
#
loop_
_entity_poly.entity_id
_entity_poly.type
_entity_poly.pdbx_seq_one_letter_code
_entity_poly.pdbx_strand_id
1 'polypeptide(L)' 'MGQELDFILSGRMRFAYEDHVEELEAGDLLMYDSGRGHGMIATGGEPCTFLAIVMKPHGDAII' A
#
# COMPACT_ATOMS: atom_id res chain seq x y z
N MET A 1 -1.59 7.41 -14.08
CA MET A 1 -1.61 7.70 -12.66
C MET A 1 -2.96 7.35 -12.08
N GLY A 2 -3.02 7.11 -10.79
CA GLY A 2 -4.25 6.80 -10.11
C GLY A 2 -3.98 6.71 -8.63
N GLN A 3 -4.98 6.28 -7.88
CA GLN A 3 -4.84 6.10 -6.45
C GLN A 3 -4.91 4.63 -6.11
N GLU A 4 -4.21 4.26 -5.06
CA GLU A 4 -4.23 2.90 -4.56
C GLU A 4 -4.56 2.93 -3.08
N LEU A 5 -5.41 1.99 -2.67
CA LEU A 5 -5.78 1.82 -1.27
C LEU A 5 -5.38 0.41 -0.88
N ASP A 6 -4.54 0.29 0.14
CA ASP A 6 -4.05 -0.99 0.62
C ASP A 6 -4.50 -1.20 2.04
N PHE A 7 -5.12 -2.36 2.31
CA PHE A 7 -5.51 -2.74 3.65
C PHE A 7 -4.69 -3.95 4.07
N ILE A 8 -3.95 -3.82 5.17
CA ILE A 8 -3.03 -4.86 5.61
C ILE A 8 -3.82 -5.93 6.35
N LEU A 9 -3.78 -7.17 5.84
CA LEU A 9 -4.53 -8.29 6.40
C LEU A 9 -3.70 -9.07 7.40
N SER A 10 -2.41 -9.27 7.13
CA SER A 10 -1.52 -9.99 8.03
C SER A 10 -0.09 -9.59 7.79
N GLY A 11 0.75 -9.76 8.81
CA GLY A 11 2.16 -9.41 8.72
C GLY A 11 2.38 -7.91 8.88
N ARG A 12 3.59 -7.49 8.52
CA ARG A 12 4.00 -6.09 8.59
C ARG A 12 4.77 -5.73 7.34
N MET A 13 4.70 -4.44 6.97
CA MET A 13 5.46 -3.95 5.84
C MET A 13 6.03 -2.58 6.13
N ARG A 14 7.11 -2.27 5.43
CA ARG A 14 7.64 -0.92 5.36
C ARG A 14 7.27 -0.34 4.00
N PHE A 15 6.59 0.79 4.02
CA PHE A 15 6.16 1.47 2.82
C PHE A 15 6.96 2.75 2.66
N ALA A 16 7.65 2.89 1.54
CA ALA A 16 8.41 4.10 1.21
C ALA A 16 7.67 4.83 0.11
N TYR A 17 7.45 6.12 0.31
CA TYR A 17 6.71 6.96 -0.63
C TYR A 17 7.48 8.27 -0.78
N GLU A 18 8.17 8.41 -1.89
CA GLU A 18 9.10 9.50 -2.12
C GLU A 18 10.14 9.55 -1.00
N ASP A 19 10.14 10.57 -0.15
CA ASP A 19 11.08 10.65 0.96
C ASP A 19 10.44 10.32 2.30
N HIS A 20 9.28 9.69 2.27
CA HIS A 20 8.53 9.35 3.49
C HIS A 20 8.49 7.83 3.66
N VAL A 21 8.66 7.36 4.89
CA VAL A 21 8.64 5.93 5.20
C VAL A 21 7.66 5.67 6.33
N GLU A 22 6.80 4.66 6.14
CA GLU A 22 5.80 4.25 7.14
C GLU A 22 5.95 2.78 7.44
N GLU A 23 5.74 2.41 8.69
CA GLU A 23 5.63 1.02 9.09
C GLU A 23 4.17 0.69 9.29
N LEU A 24 3.70 -0.37 8.64
CA LEU A 24 2.30 -0.77 8.66
C LEU A 24 2.17 -2.19 9.18
N GLU A 25 1.06 -2.46 9.84
CA GLU A 25 0.76 -3.78 10.36
C GLU A 25 -0.70 -4.13 10.10
N ALA A 26 -1.07 -5.37 10.45
CA ALA A 26 -2.44 -5.84 10.20
C ALA A 26 -3.46 -4.87 10.80
N GLY A 27 -4.47 -4.53 10.03
CA GLY A 27 -5.49 -3.57 10.42
C GLY A 27 -5.24 -2.17 9.93
N ASP A 28 -4.04 -1.87 9.44
CA ASP A 28 -3.73 -0.54 8.93
C ASP A 28 -4.23 -0.37 7.50
N LEU A 29 -4.58 0.85 7.20
CA LEU A 29 -5.09 1.24 5.89
C LEU A 29 -4.20 2.33 5.33
N LEU A 30 -3.81 2.16 4.07
CA LEU A 30 -2.92 3.11 3.38
C LEU A 30 -3.58 3.54 2.08
N MET A 31 -3.54 4.84 1.79
CA MET A 31 -3.99 5.35 0.51
C MET A 31 -2.93 6.29 -0.05
N TYR A 32 -2.58 6.11 -1.32
CA TYR A 32 -1.53 6.93 -1.92
C TYR A 32 -1.73 7.02 -3.43
N ASP A 33 -1.04 7.99 -4.03
CA ASP A 33 -1.03 8.18 -5.49
C ASP A 33 0.00 7.21 -6.07
N SER A 34 -0.47 6.19 -6.77
CA SER A 34 0.39 5.14 -7.31
C SER A 34 1.25 5.63 -8.47
N GLY A 35 1.03 6.84 -8.97
CA GLY A 35 1.87 7.43 -10.00
C GLY A 35 3.16 8.00 -9.48
N ARG A 36 3.36 8.05 -8.17
CA ARG A 36 4.58 8.56 -7.56
C ARG A 36 5.50 7.43 -7.15
N GLY A 37 6.78 7.75 -6.96
CA GLY A 37 7.75 6.75 -6.57
C GLY A 37 7.42 6.12 -5.23
N HIS A 38 7.32 4.80 -5.20
CA HIS A 38 6.97 4.08 -3.98
C HIS A 38 7.59 2.70 -3.99
N GLY A 39 7.70 2.11 -2.82
CA GLY A 39 8.18 0.76 -2.66
C GLY A 39 7.63 0.14 -1.39
N MET A 40 7.54 -1.18 -1.39
CA MET A 40 7.03 -1.93 -0.26
C MET A 40 7.92 -3.12 0.02
N ILE A 41 8.12 -3.42 1.29
CA ILE A 41 8.89 -4.59 1.67
C ILE A 41 8.28 -5.17 2.95
N ALA A 42 8.08 -6.49 2.95
CA ALA A 42 7.63 -7.18 4.15
C ALA A 42 8.73 -7.12 5.21
N THR A 43 8.34 -6.90 6.46
CA THR A 43 9.28 -6.81 7.56
C THR A 43 8.90 -7.82 8.63
N GLY A 44 9.78 -7.99 9.63
CA GLY A 44 9.53 -8.90 10.74
C GLY A 44 9.73 -10.36 10.40
N GLY A 45 10.34 -10.67 9.25
CA GLY A 45 10.66 -12.05 8.90
C GLY A 45 9.47 -12.89 8.45
N GLU A 46 8.32 -12.28 8.20
CA GLU A 46 7.11 -12.96 7.77
C GLU A 46 6.54 -12.29 6.54
N PRO A 47 5.79 -13.05 5.72
CA PRO A 47 5.10 -12.46 4.57
C PRO A 47 4.06 -11.45 5.04
N CYS A 48 3.85 -10.43 4.23
CA CYS A 48 2.80 -9.45 4.46
C CYS A 48 1.73 -9.64 3.39
N THR A 49 0.50 -9.85 3.82
CA THR A 49 -0.64 -10.00 2.93
C THR A 49 -1.52 -8.76 3.05
N PHE A 50 -1.87 -8.19 1.92
CA PHE A 50 -2.73 -7.00 1.93
C PHE A 50 -3.67 -7.04 0.74
N LEU A 51 -4.79 -6.34 0.91
CA LEU A 51 -5.78 -6.15 -0.14
C LEU A 51 -5.50 -4.82 -0.82
N ALA A 52 -5.29 -4.84 -2.13
CA ALA A 52 -5.00 -3.63 -2.89
C ALA A 52 -6.18 -3.30 -3.80
N ILE A 53 -6.64 -2.06 -3.74
CA ILE A 53 -7.67 -1.54 -4.61
C ILE A 53 -7.07 -0.38 -5.37
N VAL A 54 -7.08 -0.50 -6.70
CA VAL A 54 -6.51 0.53 -7.57
C VAL A 54 -7.64 1.27 -8.24
N MET A 55 -7.64 2.59 -8.12
CA MET A 55 -8.67 3.44 -8.67
C MET A 55 -8.09 4.30 -9.77
N LYS A 56 -8.78 4.32 -10.90
CA LYS A 56 -8.37 5.14 -12.02
C LYS A 56 -8.84 6.58 -11.85
N PRO A 57 -8.24 7.52 -12.61
CA PRO A 57 -8.61 8.93 -12.49
C PRO A 57 -10.09 9.23 -12.69
N HIS A 58 -10.83 8.36 -13.39
CA HIS A 58 -12.26 8.55 -13.61
C HIS A 58 -13.11 7.96 -12.49
N GLY A 59 -12.49 7.45 -11.44
CA GLY A 59 -13.21 6.86 -10.33
C GLY A 59 -13.54 5.40 -10.49
N ASP A 60 -13.15 4.78 -11.60
CA ASP A 60 -13.35 3.35 -11.80
C ASP A 60 -12.39 2.57 -10.92
N ALA A 61 -12.90 1.57 -10.24
CA ALA A 61 -12.08 0.71 -9.41
C ALA A 61 -11.69 -0.54 -10.20
N ILE A 62 -10.42 -0.92 -10.05
CA ILE A 62 -9.92 -2.18 -10.60
C ILE A 62 -9.46 -3.00 -9.41
N ILE A 63 -10.04 -4.13 -9.23
CA ILE A 63 -9.75 -4.99 -8.09
C ILE A 63 -9.12 -6.29 -8.58
#